data_ef1c185cf710baa3a2608557b3592059
#
_entry.id   ef1c185cf710baa3a2608557b3592059
#
_cell.length_a   1.000
_cell.length_b   1.000
_cell.length_c   1.000
_cell.angle_alpha   90.00
_cell.angle_beta   90.00
_cell.angle_gamma   90.00
#
_symmetry.space_group_name_H-M   'P 1'
#
loop_
_entity.id
_entity.type
_entity.pdbx_description
1 polymer ?
#
loop_
_entity_poly.entity_id
_entity_poly.type
_entity_poly.pdbx_seq_one_letter_code
_entity_poly.pdbx_strand_id
1 'polypeptide(L)'
;MTRVLHNGAQHGCQTALNFQSADAEFFLDKFLQWFCGSIAQELNLKDKLSEYWQGVLGSKDKCTNYFQRYLLSEIDSPIVLGLDEVDQVFQYPQVASEFFALLRAWHETSKNKEIWKKLRLVIVHSKEVYIPLNINQSPFNVGLPIELPEFNESQVRNLVQRHNLNWTEEEFQQFMAMVGGHPYLVRKALHEIARGRISLSQFLQIAPTEEGFYSDHLRRHLRNLQEDSKLVAAIKQVVAVTQPVRIETGLAFKLRSMGLVKFQGNDVTPLCDLYRLYFRDNLGVN
;
A
#
# COMPACT_ATOMS: atom_id res chain seq x y z
N MET A 1 -9.27 6.26 -26.21
CA MET A 1 -9.61 5.12 -25.35
C MET A 1 -8.43 4.89 -24.41
N THR A 2 -8.61 5.04 -23.11
CA THR A 2 -7.53 4.91 -22.12
C THR A 2 -7.44 3.43 -21.72
N ARG A 3 -6.27 2.81 -21.90
CA ARG A 3 -6.03 1.46 -21.38
C ARG A 3 -5.43 1.56 -19.98
N VAL A 4 -6.01 0.84 -19.02
CA VAL A 4 -5.53 0.70 -17.67
C VAL A 4 -4.86 -0.67 -17.56
N LEU A 5 -3.59 -0.69 -17.21
CA LEU A 5 -2.88 -1.93 -16.90
C LEU A 5 -3.11 -2.24 -15.43
N HIS A 6 -3.91 -3.27 -15.15
CA HIS A 6 -4.09 -3.81 -13.82
C HIS A 6 -3.17 -5.01 -13.61
N ASN A 7 -2.34 -4.93 -12.58
CA ASN A 7 -1.84 -6.08 -11.83
C ASN A 7 -1.04 -7.17 -12.57
N GLY A 8 0.15 -6.85 -13.04
CA GLY A 8 1.18 -7.87 -13.28
C GLY A 8 2.11 -8.13 -12.09
N ALA A 9 2.03 -7.29 -11.05
CA ALA A 9 3.03 -7.30 -9.97
C ALA A 9 2.93 -8.48 -8.99
N GLN A 10 1.75 -9.04 -8.75
CA GLN A 10 1.58 -10.07 -7.72
C GLN A 10 2.26 -11.41 -8.03
N HIS A 11 2.30 -11.84 -9.28
CA HIS A 11 2.91 -13.13 -9.64
C HIS A 11 4.35 -13.00 -10.16
N GLY A 12 4.66 -11.95 -10.89
CA GLY A 12 5.98 -11.75 -11.47
C GLY A 12 7.02 -11.20 -10.49
N CYS A 13 6.61 -10.32 -9.58
CA CYS A 13 7.51 -9.74 -8.58
C CYS A 13 8.02 -10.80 -7.60
N GLN A 14 7.17 -11.72 -7.14
CA GLN A 14 7.59 -12.81 -6.25
C GLN A 14 8.59 -13.77 -6.93
N THR A 15 8.47 -14.00 -8.22
CA THR A 15 9.39 -14.89 -8.94
C THR A 15 10.71 -14.23 -9.28
N ALA A 16 10.72 -12.92 -9.55
CA ALA A 16 11.95 -12.16 -9.85
C ALA A 16 12.77 -11.85 -8.59
N LEU A 17 12.13 -11.79 -7.42
CA LEU A 17 12.75 -11.32 -6.17
C LEU A 17 13.28 -12.44 -5.26
N ASN A 18 13.15 -13.71 -5.64
CA ASN A 18 13.66 -14.86 -4.87
C ASN A 18 15.18 -15.11 -5.05
N PHE A 19 15.95 -14.12 -5.43
CA PHE A 19 17.38 -14.27 -5.62
C PHE A 19 18.17 -13.78 -4.40
N GLN A 20 18.79 -14.73 -3.71
CA GLN A 20 19.84 -14.48 -2.73
C GLN A 20 21.17 -14.37 -3.46
N SER A 21 21.62 -13.20 -3.90
CA SER A 21 23.03 -12.95 -4.14
C SER A 21 23.36 -11.52 -4.58
N ALA A 22 24.62 -11.23 -4.56
CA ALA A 22 25.43 -10.08 -4.31
C ALA A 22 25.48 -8.97 -5.38
N ASP A 23 24.72 -9.00 -6.47
CA ASP A 23 24.86 -8.02 -7.55
C ASP A 23 23.55 -7.24 -7.79
N ALA A 24 23.49 -6.05 -7.19
CA ALA A 24 22.31 -5.18 -7.29
C ALA A 24 22.03 -4.70 -8.73
N GLU A 25 23.07 -4.55 -9.55
CA GLU A 25 22.93 -4.13 -10.95
C GLU A 25 22.31 -5.25 -11.78
N PHE A 26 22.69 -6.50 -11.53
CA PHE A 26 22.07 -7.67 -12.17
C PHE A 26 20.58 -7.79 -11.82
N PHE A 27 20.21 -7.54 -10.56
CA PHE A 27 18.81 -7.58 -10.14
C PHE A 27 17.98 -6.48 -10.77
N LEU A 28 18.51 -5.26 -10.83
CA LEU A 28 17.84 -4.14 -11.49
C LEU A 28 17.62 -4.44 -12.97
N ASP A 29 18.62 -5.01 -13.65
CA ASP A 29 18.55 -5.36 -15.07
C ASP A 29 17.43 -6.38 -15.32
N LYS A 30 17.39 -7.48 -14.55
CA LYS A 30 16.34 -8.50 -14.65
C LYS A 30 14.96 -7.98 -14.31
N PHE A 31 14.86 -7.15 -13.27
CA PHE A 31 13.62 -6.51 -12.89
C PHE A 31 13.08 -5.60 -14.01
N LEU A 32 13.94 -4.78 -14.63
CA LEU A 32 13.53 -3.87 -15.71
C LEU A 32 13.18 -4.64 -16.99
N GLN A 33 13.86 -5.76 -17.30
CA GLN A 33 13.48 -6.66 -18.40
C GLN A 33 12.09 -7.24 -18.19
N TRP A 34 11.85 -7.81 -17.00
CA TRP A 34 10.53 -8.34 -16.63
C TRP A 34 9.44 -7.26 -16.68
N PHE A 35 9.73 -6.08 -16.16
CA PHE A 35 8.80 -4.94 -16.15
C PHE A 35 8.41 -4.54 -17.60
N CYS A 36 9.36 -4.39 -18.47
CA CYS A 36 9.12 -4.06 -19.89
C CYS A 36 8.32 -5.15 -20.61
N GLY A 37 8.70 -6.42 -20.44
CA GLY A 37 8.05 -7.56 -21.06
C GLY A 37 6.61 -7.74 -20.59
N SER A 38 6.36 -7.58 -19.26
CA SER A 38 5.01 -7.66 -18.69
C SER A 38 4.09 -6.60 -19.27
N ILE A 39 4.56 -5.36 -19.41
CA ILE A 39 3.75 -4.28 -19.97
C ILE A 39 3.47 -4.51 -21.47
N ALA A 40 4.45 -4.98 -22.24
CA ALA A 40 4.23 -5.31 -23.63
C ALA A 40 3.18 -6.41 -23.80
N GLN A 41 3.22 -7.44 -22.94
CA GLN A 41 2.24 -8.52 -22.93
C GLN A 41 0.83 -8.00 -22.61
N GLU A 42 0.67 -7.17 -21.59
CA GLU A 42 -0.62 -6.55 -21.23
C GLU A 42 -1.18 -5.65 -22.33
N LEU A 43 -0.30 -5.02 -23.10
CA LEU A 43 -0.67 -4.20 -24.26
C LEU A 43 -0.91 -5.03 -25.53
N ASN A 44 -0.77 -6.36 -25.47
CA ASN A 44 -0.83 -7.28 -26.62
C ASN A 44 0.15 -6.91 -27.74
N LEU A 45 1.33 -6.43 -27.37
CA LEU A 45 2.42 -6.14 -28.30
C LEU A 45 3.34 -7.34 -28.43
N LYS A 46 4.05 -7.42 -29.57
CA LYS A 46 5.06 -8.48 -29.80
C LYS A 46 6.21 -8.30 -28.80
N ASP A 47 6.80 -9.40 -28.38
CA ASP A 47 8.02 -9.34 -27.60
C ASP A 47 9.19 -8.87 -28.48
N LYS A 48 9.74 -7.69 -28.16
CA LYS A 48 10.94 -7.11 -28.77
C LYS A 48 12.04 -6.86 -27.73
N LEU A 49 11.94 -7.48 -26.57
CA LEU A 49 12.85 -7.20 -25.45
C LEU A 49 14.30 -7.45 -25.87
N SER A 50 14.59 -8.55 -26.56
CA SER A 50 15.93 -8.89 -27.03
C SER A 50 16.53 -7.85 -27.98
N GLU A 51 15.73 -7.13 -28.76
CA GLU A 51 16.20 -6.08 -29.66
C GLU A 51 16.68 -4.84 -28.91
N TYR A 52 15.99 -4.50 -27.79
CA TYR A 52 16.27 -3.30 -26.99
C TYR A 52 17.29 -3.55 -25.87
N TRP A 53 17.56 -4.81 -25.53
CA TRP A 53 18.50 -5.15 -24.44
C TRP A 53 19.92 -5.41 -24.89
N GLN A 54 20.26 -5.12 -26.16
CA GLN A 54 21.61 -5.23 -26.72
C GLN A 54 22.39 -3.94 -26.52
N GLY A 55 23.72 -4.04 -26.74
CA GLY A 55 24.63 -2.91 -26.75
C GLY A 55 25.08 -2.45 -25.37
N VAL A 56 25.77 -1.30 -25.34
CA VAL A 56 26.54 -0.79 -24.20
C VAL A 56 25.75 0.10 -23.21
N LEU A 57 24.48 0.38 -23.51
CA LEU A 57 23.64 1.20 -22.63
C LEU A 57 23.31 0.49 -21.31
N GLY A 58 23.19 1.27 -20.24
CA GLY A 58 22.74 0.76 -18.96
C GLY A 58 21.27 0.33 -18.97
N SER A 59 20.85 -0.50 -17.99
CA SER A 59 19.52 -1.08 -17.93
C SER A 59 18.41 -0.03 -17.91
N LYS A 60 18.60 1.10 -17.24
CA LYS A 60 17.61 2.19 -17.18
C LYS A 60 17.43 2.87 -18.54
N ASP A 61 18.53 3.05 -19.30
CA ASP A 61 18.46 3.63 -20.64
C ASP A 61 17.79 2.67 -21.61
N LYS A 62 18.09 1.38 -21.52
CA LYS A 62 17.44 0.31 -22.30
C LYS A 62 15.95 0.28 -22.03
N CYS A 63 15.55 0.31 -20.77
CA CYS A 63 14.14 0.38 -20.35
C CYS A 63 13.47 1.66 -20.89
N THR A 64 14.10 2.81 -20.75
CA THR A 64 13.60 4.09 -21.29
C THR A 64 13.43 4.05 -22.80
N ASN A 65 14.42 3.51 -23.54
CA ASN A 65 14.33 3.35 -24.97
C ASN A 65 13.22 2.39 -25.40
N TYR A 66 13.03 1.27 -24.66
CA TYR A 66 11.93 0.34 -24.89
C TYR A 66 10.55 1.03 -24.75
N PHE A 67 10.37 1.80 -23.69
CA PHE A 67 9.15 2.59 -23.52
C PHE A 67 8.98 3.63 -24.62
N GLN A 68 9.99 4.48 -24.82
CA GLN A 68 9.87 5.63 -25.74
C GLN A 68 9.73 5.20 -27.19
N ARG A 69 10.58 4.26 -27.66
CA ARG A 69 10.68 3.92 -29.09
C ARG A 69 9.82 2.74 -29.51
N TYR A 70 9.27 2.01 -28.53
CA TYR A 70 8.40 0.87 -28.80
C TYR A 70 7.03 1.08 -28.18
N LEU A 71 6.87 0.94 -26.87
CA LEU A 71 5.54 0.93 -26.26
C LEU A 71 4.73 2.19 -26.53
N LEU A 72 5.33 3.37 -26.35
CA LEU A 72 4.63 4.66 -26.58
C LEU A 72 4.50 5.00 -28.07
N SER A 73 5.33 4.45 -28.93
CA SER A 73 5.27 4.69 -30.38
C SER A 73 4.26 3.80 -31.08
N GLU A 74 4.10 2.53 -30.65
CA GLU A 74 3.14 1.60 -31.22
C GLU A 74 1.68 1.89 -30.81
N ILE A 75 1.46 2.66 -29.76
CA ILE A 75 0.13 2.95 -29.23
C ILE A 75 -0.17 4.43 -29.39
N ASP A 76 -1.20 4.74 -30.17
CA ASP A 76 -1.60 6.13 -30.44
C ASP A 76 -2.34 6.78 -29.25
N SER A 77 -3.05 6.01 -28.45
CA SER A 77 -3.81 6.51 -27.30
C SER A 77 -2.95 6.68 -26.05
N PRO A 78 -3.32 7.56 -25.13
CA PRO A 78 -2.69 7.64 -23.81
C PRO A 78 -2.74 6.30 -23.07
N ILE A 79 -1.64 5.98 -22.38
CA ILE A 79 -1.47 4.79 -21.56
C ILE A 79 -1.50 5.20 -20.10
N VAL A 80 -2.34 4.55 -19.29
CA VAL A 80 -2.28 4.63 -17.84
C VAL A 80 -1.57 3.39 -17.31
N LEU A 81 -0.42 3.59 -16.70
CA LEU A 81 0.34 2.54 -16.03
C LEU A 81 0.05 2.60 -14.53
N GLY A 82 -0.76 1.66 -14.06
CA GLY A 82 -1.04 1.46 -12.64
C GLY A 82 -0.04 0.48 -12.04
N LEU A 83 0.69 0.92 -11.03
CA LEU A 83 1.62 0.12 -10.23
C LEU A 83 1.03 -0.03 -8.84
N ASP A 84 0.52 -1.21 -8.54
CA ASP A 84 -0.07 -1.53 -7.25
C ASP A 84 0.93 -2.29 -6.36
N GLU A 85 0.80 -2.13 -5.05
CA GLU A 85 1.67 -2.75 -4.04
C GLU A 85 3.17 -2.46 -4.27
N VAL A 86 3.52 -1.25 -4.71
CA VAL A 86 4.92 -0.89 -4.98
C VAL A 86 5.81 -0.94 -3.74
N ASP A 87 5.21 -0.96 -2.56
CA ASP A 87 5.88 -1.20 -1.29
C ASP A 87 6.58 -2.57 -1.22
N GLN A 88 6.20 -3.55 -2.05
CA GLN A 88 6.94 -4.81 -2.16
C GLN A 88 8.37 -4.62 -2.70
N VAL A 89 8.59 -3.63 -3.57
CA VAL A 89 9.92 -3.33 -4.11
C VAL A 89 10.86 -2.77 -3.04
N PHE A 90 10.33 -2.23 -1.95
CA PHE A 90 11.11 -1.64 -0.86
C PHE A 90 11.92 -2.64 -0.05
N GLN A 91 11.58 -3.91 -0.13
CA GLN A 91 12.41 -4.97 0.45
C GLN A 91 13.79 -5.06 -0.24
N TYR A 92 13.96 -4.40 -1.39
CA TYR A 92 15.16 -4.34 -2.20
C TYR A 92 15.58 -2.88 -2.39
N PRO A 93 16.19 -2.23 -1.38
CA PRO A 93 16.39 -0.78 -1.37
C PRO A 93 17.13 -0.21 -2.57
N GLN A 94 18.10 -0.95 -3.10
CA GLN A 94 18.89 -0.54 -4.26
C GLN A 94 18.05 -0.55 -5.53
N VAL A 95 17.26 -1.61 -5.76
CA VAL A 95 16.34 -1.70 -6.90
C VAL A 95 15.24 -0.64 -6.77
N ALA A 96 14.69 -0.47 -5.57
CA ALA A 96 13.67 0.53 -5.30
C ALA A 96 14.17 1.95 -5.63
N SER A 97 15.35 2.31 -5.14
CA SER A 97 15.96 3.63 -5.40
C SER A 97 16.11 3.92 -6.89
N GLU A 98 16.67 2.98 -7.64
CA GLU A 98 16.92 3.13 -9.06
C GLU A 98 15.63 3.11 -9.90
N PHE A 99 14.69 2.24 -9.55
CA PHE A 99 13.39 2.15 -10.23
C PHE A 99 12.55 3.40 -10.02
N PHE A 100 12.45 3.89 -8.79
CA PHE A 100 11.70 5.12 -8.53
C PHE A 100 12.36 6.37 -9.11
N ALA A 101 13.68 6.42 -9.14
CA ALA A 101 14.39 7.47 -9.84
C ALA A 101 14.10 7.45 -11.35
N LEU A 102 13.97 6.26 -11.95
CA LEU A 102 13.60 6.09 -13.36
C LEU A 102 12.17 6.62 -13.62
N LEU A 103 11.20 6.24 -12.80
CA LEU A 103 9.81 6.71 -12.92
C LEU A 103 9.72 8.24 -12.80
N ARG A 104 10.47 8.82 -11.86
CA ARG A 104 10.58 10.27 -11.73
C ARG A 104 11.17 10.92 -12.99
N ALA A 105 12.25 10.37 -13.52
CA ALA A 105 12.87 10.88 -14.73
C ALA A 105 11.89 10.88 -15.92
N TRP A 106 11.05 9.87 -16.04
CA TRP A 106 9.99 9.83 -17.07
C TRP A 106 8.94 10.91 -16.86
N HIS A 107 8.51 11.13 -15.62
CA HIS A 107 7.59 12.23 -15.29
C HIS A 107 8.19 13.59 -15.66
N GLU A 108 9.44 13.85 -15.29
CA GLU A 108 10.13 15.10 -15.67
C GLU A 108 10.29 15.25 -17.19
N THR A 109 10.62 14.15 -17.88
CA THR A 109 10.78 14.13 -19.33
C THR A 109 9.46 14.44 -20.04
N SER A 110 8.33 14.08 -19.47
CA SER A 110 7.00 14.36 -20.04
C SER A 110 6.68 15.84 -20.17
N LYS A 111 7.35 16.70 -19.39
CA LYS A 111 7.20 18.15 -19.49
C LYS A 111 7.72 18.72 -20.82
N ASN A 112 8.72 18.07 -21.40
CA ASN A 112 9.49 18.56 -22.57
C ASN A 112 9.38 17.67 -23.82
N LYS A 113 8.89 16.44 -23.70
CA LYS A 113 8.79 15.49 -24.83
C LYS A 113 7.35 15.00 -25.00
N GLU A 114 6.73 15.30 -26.15
CA GLU A 114 5.34 14.96 -26.43
C GLU A 114 5.01 13.46 -26.30
N ILE A 115 5.93 12.59 -26.75
CA ILE A 115 5.71 11.14 -26.66
C ILE A 115 5.50 10.66 -25.23
N TRP A 116 6.18 11.26 -24.25
CA TRP A 116 6.07 10.93 -22.85
C TRP A 116 4.79 11.50 -22.19
N LYS A 117 4.14 12.47 -22.82
CA LYS A 117 2.81 12.95 -22.38
C LYS A 117 1.72 11.89 -22.56
N LYS A 118 1.94 10.86 -23.37
CA LYS A 118 1.04 9.73 -23.49
C LYS A 118 1.03 8.85 -22.22
N LEU A 119 2.11 8.83 -21.43
CA LEU A 119 2.22 8.02 -20.21
C LEU A 119 1.64 8.74 -19.00
N ARG A 120 0.72 8.09 -18.30
CA ARG A 120 0.20 8.49 -17.00
C ARG A 120 0.57 7.42 -15.99
N LEU A 121 1.25 7.82 -14.91
CA LEU A 121 1.66 6.91 -13.84
C LEU A 121 0.68 7.03 -12.67
N VAL A 122 0.16 5.91 -12.22
CA VAL A 122 -0.61 5.78 -10.98
C VAL A 122 0.15 4.82 -10.08
N ILE A 123 0.69 5.31 -8.98
CA ILE A 123 1.50 4.52 -8.04
C ILE A 123 0.67 4.33 -6.78
N VAL A 124 0.38 3.08 -6.45
CA VAL A 124 -0.41 2.70 -5.28
C VAL A 124 0.48 1.96 -4.29
N HIS A 125 0.43 2.39 -3.04
CA HIS A 125 1.15 1.75 -1.94
C HIS A 125 0.32 1.81 -0.65
N SER A 126 0.49 0.80 0.20
CA SER A 126 -0.26 0.67 1.45
C SER A 126 0.46 1.22 2.66
N LYS A 127 1.75 1.50 2.53
CA LYS A 127 2.58 2.00 3.63
C LYS A 127 3.16 3.36 3.24
N GLU A 128 3.16 4.30 4.17
CA GLU A 128 4.08 5.44 4.05
C GLU A 128 5.49 4.86 4.09
N VAL A 129 6.12 4.95 2.96
CA VAL A 129 7.42 4.38 2.80
C VAL A 129 8.41 5.28 3.45
N TYR A 130 8.79 4.93 4.66
CA TYR A 130 9.99 5.47 5.28
C TYR A 130 11.21 4.76 4.70
N ILE A 131 11.33 4.83 3.35
CA ILE A 131 12.62 4.54 2.74
C ILE A 131 13.39 5.84 2.80
N PRO A 132 14.67 5.81 3.14
CA PRO A 132 15.56 6.93 2.90
C PRO A 132 15.82 7.06 1.39
N LEU A 133 14.77 7.20 0.59
CA LEU A 133 14.89 7.66 -0.77
C LEU A 133 15.35 9.10 -0.68
N ASN A 134 16.43 9.40 -1.39
CA ASN A 134 16.82 10.78 -1.59
C ASN A 134 15.58 11.55 -2.10
N ILE A 135 15.14 12.55 -1.35
CA ILE A 135 13.95 13.37 -1.65
C ILE A 135 13.95 13.81 -3.12
N ASN A 136 15.13 14.09 -3.67
CA ASN A 136 15.29 14.51 -5.06
C ASN A 136 15.16 13.38 -6.10
N GLN A 137 15.08 12.13 -5.67
CA GLN A 137 14.97 10.95 -6.56
C GLN A 137 13.60 10.26 -6.45
N SER A 138 12.80 10.61 -5.46
CA SER A 138 11.49 10.01 -5.23
C SER A 138 10.42 10.54 -6.17
N PRO A 139 9.62 9.70 -6.85
CA PRO A 139 8.47 10.13 -7.64
C PRO A 139 7.33 10.66 -6.75
N PHE A 140 7.31 10.30 -5.48
CA PHE A 140 6.25 10.68 -4.54
C PHE A 140 6.20 12.18 -4.23
N ASN A 141 7.27 12.91 -4.55
CA ASN A 141 7.36 14.37 -4.33
C ASN A 141 7.00 15.21 -5.57
N VAL A 142 6.71 14.58 -6.70
CA VAL A 142 6.45 15.30 -7.97
C VAL A 142 5.07 15.02 -8.54
N GLY A 143 4.42 13.95 -8.10
CA GLY A 143 3.05 13.60 -8.46
C GLY A 143 2.01 14.31 -7.59
N LEU A 144 0.75 14.08 -7.89
CA LEU A 144 -0.38 14.46 -7.03
C LEU A 144 -0.56 13.38 -5.95
N PRO A 145 -0.28 13.66 -4.67
CA PRO A 145 -0.56 12.70 -3.60
C PRO A 145 -2.07 12.61 -3.39
N ILE A 146 -2.61 11.40 -3.45
CA ILE A 146 -4.02 11.11 -3.17
C ILE A 146 -4.05 10.17 -1.98
N GLU A 147 -4.44 10.69 -0.82
CA GLU A 147 -4.73 9.89 0.35
C GLU A 147 -6.16 9.37 0.27
N LEU A 148 -6.36 8.06 0.41
CA LEU A 148 -7.70 7.48 0.50
C LEU A 148 -8.12 7.51 1.97
N PRO A 149 -9.08 8.40 2.33
CA PRO A 149 -9.53 8.50 3.71
C PRO A 149 -10.31 7.25 4.11
N GLU A 150 -10.41 7.03 5.41
CA GLU A 150 -11.34 6.06 5.96
C GLU A 150 -12.79 6.45 5.65
N PHE A 151 -13.69 5.46 5.69
CA PHE A 151 -15.11 5.73 5.58
C PHE A 151 -15.58 6.61 6.73
N ASN A 152 -16.35 7.64 6.41
CA ASN A 152 -17.08 8.39 7.42
C ASN A 152 -18.36 7.65 7.86
N GLU A 153 -18.98 8.11 8.95
CA GLU A 153 -20.20 7.49 9.49
C GLU A 153 -21.32 7.34 8.45
N SER A 154 -21.53 8.36 7.61
CA SER A 154 -22.58 8.30 6.57
C SER A 154 -22.33 7.20 5.56
N GLN A 155 -21.07 7.01 5.16
CA GLN A 155 -20.68 5.94 4.23
C GLN A 155 -20.85 4.56 4.88
N VAL A 156 -20.46 4.41 6.15
CA VAL A 156 -20.64 3.13 6.87
C VAL A 156 -22.13 2.84 7.09
N ARG A 157 -22.95 3.84 7.43
CA ARG A 157 -24.44 3.66 7.54
C ARG A 157 -25.04 3.19 6.21
N ASN A 158 -24.61 3.78 5.10
CA ASN A 158 -25.05 3.34 3.77
C ASN A 158 -24.67 1.86 3.50
N LEU A 159 -23.46 1.44 3.89
CA LEU A 159 -23.05 0.05 3.79
C LEU A 159 -23.88 -0.87 4.68
N VAL A 160 -24.15 -0.51 5.94
CA VAL A 160 -25.04 -1.25 6.86
C VAL A 160 -26.40 -1.47 6.23
N GLN A 161 -27.01 -0.40 5.70
CA GLN A 161 -28.30 -0.47 5.01
C GLN A 161 -28.28 -1.38 3.77
N ARG A 162 -27.22 -1.31 2.94
CA ARG A 162 -27.06 -2.19 1.76
C ARG A 162 -26.89 -3.66 2.13
N HIS A 163 -26.42 -3.94 3.33
CA HIS A 163 -26.36 -5.29 3.88
C HIS A 163 -27.66 -5.73 4.57
N ASN A 164 -28.74 -4.90 4.51
CA ASN A 164 -30.04 -5.13 5.15
C ASN A 164 -29.93 -5.34 6.68
N LEU A 165 -28.99 -4.65 7.32
CA LEU A 165 -28.81 -4.69 8.76
C LEU A 165 -29.57 -3.52 9.40
N ASN A 166 -30.49 -3.83 10.32
CA ASN A 166 -31.30 -2.86 11.03
C ASN A 166 -30.77 -2.67 12.44
N TRP A 167 -29.74 -1.86 12.58
CA TRP A 167 -29.12 -1.56 13.86
C TRP A 167 -29.71 -0.31 14.49
N THR A 168 -29.78 -0.30 15.82
CA THR A 168 -30.03 0.89 16.61
C THR A 168 -28.85 1.86 16.51
N GLU A 169 -29.05 3.10 16.95
CA GLU A 169 -27.96 4.07 17.00
C GLU A 169 -26.81 3.59 17.90
N GLU A 170 -27.16 3.01 19.06
CA GLU A 170 -26.15 2.48 19.99
C GLU A 170 -25.33 1.34 19.38
N GLU A 171 -25.99 0.39 18.73
CA GLU A 171 -25.32 -0.72 18.02
C GLU A 171 -24.40 -0.21 16.91
N PHE A 172 -24.84 0.80 16.18
CA PHE A 172 -24.01 1.42 15.14
C PHE A 172 -22.77 2.11 15.74
N GLN A 173 -22.92 2.86 16.83
CA GLN A 173 -21.79 3.52 17.49
C GLN A 173 -20.80 2.52 18.10
N GLN A 174 -21.28 1.42 18.68
CA GLN A 174 -20.42 0.33 19.16
C GLN A 174 -19.64 -0.31 18.01
N PHE A 175 -20.27 -0.52 16.87
CA PHE A 175 -19.61 -1.03 15.68
C PHE A 175 -18.54 -0.05 15.17
N MET A 176 -18.88 1.24 15.08
CA MET A 176 -17.95 2.29 14.65
C MET A 176 -16.76 2.43 15.61
N ALA A 177 -16.97 2.34 16.91
CA ALA A 177 -15.89 2.35 17.88
C ALA A 177 -14.94 1.16 17.67
N MET A 178 -15.50 -0.04 17.42
CA MET A 178 -14.72 -1.26 17.23
C MET A 178 -13.87 -1.23 15.96
N VAL A 179 -14.40 -0.83 14.81
CA VAL A 179 -13.71 -0.94 13.51
C VAL A 179 -13.27 0.40 12.90
N GLY A 180 -13.73 1.52 13.47
CA GLY A 180 -13.54 2.83 12.87
C GLY A 180 -14.17 2.91 11.48
N GLY A 181 -13.58 3.73 10.62
CA GLY A 181 -13.94 3.80 9.21
C GLY A 181 -13.06 2.93 8.30
N HIS A 182 -12.24 2.04 8.84
CA HIS A 182 -11.27 1.26 8.07
C HIS A 182 -11.97 0.33 7.07
N PRO A 183 -11.80 0.53 5.74
CA PRO A 183 -12.60 -0.15 4.71
C PRO A 183 -12.58 -1.68 4.80
N TYR A 184 -11.40 -2.27 5.04
CA TYR A 184 -11.25 -3.72 5.18
C TYR A 184 -11.99 -4.25 6.42
N LEU A 185 -11.84 -3.57 7.57
CA LEU A 185 -12.49 -4.00 8.81
C LEU A 185 -14.00 -3.89 8.69
N VAL A 186 -14.52 -2.75 8.22
CA VAL A 186 -15.94 -2.52 7.98
C VAL A 186 -16.50 -3.59 7.05
N ARG A 187 -15.91 -3.77 5.87
CA ARG A 187 -16.43 -4.72 4.89
C ARG A 187 -16.46 -6.15 5.39
N LYS A 188 -15.39 -6.60 6.04
CA LYS A 188 -15.29 -7.98 6.53
C LYS A 188 -16.33 -8.25 7.63
N ALA A 189 -16.49 -7.33 8.59
CA ALA A 189 -17.49 -7.46 9.63
C ALA A 189 -18.93 -7.50 9.08
N LEU A 190 -19.27 -6.53 8.23
CA LEU A 190 -20.60 -6.47 7.64
C LEU A 190 -20.92 -7.73 6.82
N HIS A 191 -19.94 -8.28 6.11
CA HIS A 191 -20.11 -9.52 5.35
C HIS A 191 -20.42 -10.73 6.25
N GLU A 192 -19.72 -10.88 7.37
CA GLU A 192 -19.93 -12.01 8.28
C GLU A 192 -21.25 -11.90 9.05
N ILE A 193 -21.59 -10.67 9.49
CA ILE A 193 -22.83 -10.41 10.21
C ILE A 193 -24.05 -10.55 9.27
N ALA A 194 -24.01 -9.99 8.07
CA ALA A 194 -25.11 -10.07 7.11
C ALA A 194 -25.41 -11.50 6.65
N ARG A 195 -24.41 -12.39 6.68
CA ARG A 195 -24.59 -13.81 6.40
C ARG A 195 -25.13 -14.62 7.59
N GLY A 196 -25.35 -13.97 8.72
CA GLY A 196 -25.81 -14.63 9.95
C GLY A 196 -24.79 -15.58 10.59
N ARG A 197 -23.50 -15.47 10.20
CA ARG A 197 -22.44 -16.31 10.80
C ARG A 197 -22.10 -15.88 12.21
N ILE A 198 -22.34 -14.62 12.53
CA ILE A 198 -22.10 -14.01 13.83
C ILE A 198 -23.09 -12.88 14.06
N SER A 199 -23.54 -12.70 15.29
CA SER A 199 -24.30 -11.50 15.68
C SER A 199 -23.37 -10.31 15.95
N LEU A 200 -23.88 -9.09 15.93
CA LEU A 200 -23.10 -7.91 16.30
C LEU A 200 -22.52 -8.02 17.71
N SER A 201 -23.32 -8.48 18.67
CA SER A 201 -22.85 -8.66 20.05
C SER A 201 -21.69 -9.66 20.17
N GLN A 202 -21.80 -10.80 19.50
CA GLN A 202 -20.70 -11.78 19.45
C GLN A 202 -19.48 -11.21 18.74
N PHE A 203 -19.68 -10.48 17.62
CA PHE A 203 -18.61 -9.81 16.92
C PHE A 203 -17.81 -8.86 17.83
N LEU A 204 -18.49 -8.00 18.58
CA LEU A 204 -17.86 -7.05 19.49
C LEU A 204 -17.01 -7.72 20.58
N GLN A 205 -17.41 -8.92 21.01
CA GLN A 205 -16.67 -9.69 22.00
C GLN A 205 -15.40 -10.37 21.45
N ILE A 206 -15.53 -11.03 20.28
CA ILE A 206 -14.43 -11.87 19.77
C ILE A 206 -13.53 -11.15 18.77
N ALA A 207 -13.98 -10.04 18.17
CA ALA A 207 -13.17 -9.35 17.15
C ALA A 207 -11.74 -9.03 17.57
N PRO A 208 -11.47 -8.56 18.81
CA PRO A 208 -10.11 -8.25 19.25
C PRO A 208 -9.34 -9.46 19.82
N THR A 209 -9.81 -10.69 19.60
CA THR A 209 -9.20 -11.91 20.13
C THR A 209 -8.61 -12.78 19.02
N GLU A 210 -7.83 -13.78 19.41
CA GLU A 210 -7.28 -14.79 18.48
C GLU A 210 -8.36 -15.67 17.83
N GLU A 211 -9.55 -15.78 18.42
CA GLU A 211 -10.71 -16.48 17.86
C GLU A 211 -11.45 -15.64 16.80
N GLY A 212 -11.21 -14.32 16.81
CA GLY A 212 -11.85 -13.38 15.89
C GLY A 212 -11.35 -13.54 14.46
N PHE A 213 -12.21 -13.25 13.49
CA PHE A 213 -11.86 -13.35 12.08
C PHE A 213 -10.86 -12.29 11.58
N TYR A 214 -10.38 -11.39 12.46
CA TYR A 214 -9.29 -10.47 12.20
C TYR A 214 -7.92 -10.99 12.68
N SER A 215 -7.86 -12.16 13.30
CA SER A 215 -6.64 -12.69 13.92
C SER A 215 -5.41 -12.66 13.01
N ASP A 216 -5.53 -13.07 11.74
CA ASP A 216 -4.40 -13.03 10.79
C ASP A 216 -3.93 -11.61 10.47
N HIS A 217 -4.87 -10.66 10.37
CA HIS A 217 -4.58 -9.24 10.17
C HIS A 217 -3.86 -8.65 11.39
N LEU A 218 -4.38 -8.93 12.57
CA LEU A 218 -3.84 -8.43 13.84
C LEU A 218 -2.45 -9.03 14.15
N ARG A 219 -2.28 -10.34 13.94
CA ARG A 219 -0.98 -11.02 14.08
C ARG A 219 0.08 -10.49 13.12
N ARG A 220 -0.31 -10.13 11.90
CA ARG A 220 0.62 -9.52 10.93
C ARG A 220 1.12 -8.17 11.44
N HIS A 221 0.22 -7.32 11.94
CA HIS A 221 0.61 -6.06 12.54
C HIS A 221 1.47 -6.25 13.80
N LEU A 222 1.14 -7.20 14.66
CA LEU A 222 1.92 -7.50 15.85
C LEU A 222 3.35 -7.93 15.49
N ARG A 223 3.52 -8.81 14.50
CA ARG A 223 4.84 -9.22 14.02
C ARG A 223 5.64 -8.05 13.49
N ASN A 224 5.04 -7.21 12.65
CA ASN A 224 5.71 -6.02 12.11
C ASN A 224 6.12 -5.03 13.21
N LEU A 225 5.32 -4.89 14.26
CA LEU A 225 5.69 -4.07 15.44
C LEU A 225 6.87 -4.67 16.21
N GLN A 226 6.90 -5.98 16.37
CA GLN A 226 7.94 -6.70 17.11
C GLN A 226 9.32 -6.66 16.44
N GLU A 227 9.40 -6.30 15.16
CA GLU A 227 10.68 -6.08 14.46
C GLU A 227 11.41 -4.82 14.93
N ASP A 228 10.71 -3.86 15.59
CA ASP A 228 11.30 -2.63 16.12
C ASP A 228 10.83 -2.40 17.57
N SER A 229 11.72 -2.60 18.52
CA SER A 229 11.43 -2.45 19.96
C SER A 229 10.93 -1.05 20.33
N LYS A 230 11.33 0.00 19.58
CA LYS A 230 10.84 1.37 19.79
C LYS A 230 9.39 1.51 19.37
N LEU A 231 8.99 0.86 18.27
CA LEU A 231 7.57 0.82 17.85
C LEU A 231 6.71 0.07 18.86
N VAL A 232 7.21 -1.04 19.41
CA VAL A 232 6.51 -1.76 20.49
C VAL A 232 6.33 -0.86 21.71
N ALA A 233 7.37 -0.15 22.15
CA ALA A 233 7.28 0.76 23.28
C ALA A 233 6.29 1.92 23.02
N ALA A 234 6.30 2.47 21.80
CA ALA A 234 5.41 3.55 21.41
C ALA A 234 3.95 3.10 21.38
N ILE A 235 3.64 1.96 20.73
CA ILE A 235 2.26 1.46 20.68
C ILE A 235 1.73 1.09 22.07
N LYS A 236 2.55 0.56 22.96
CA LYS A 236 2.18 0.31 24.37
C LYS A 236 1.71 1.59 25.06
N GLN A 237 2.41 2.70 24.89
CA GLN A 237 1.99 3.99 25.45
C GLN A 237 0.62 4.42 24.90
N VAL A 238 0.41 4.25 23.60
CA VAL A 238 -0.83 4.66 22.92
C VAL A 238 -2.04 3.83 23.36
N VAL A 239 -1.89 2.51 23.51
CA VAL A 239 -3.01 1.64 23.89
C VAL A 239 -3.29 1.60 25.38
N ALA A 240 -2.34 2.06 26.22
CA ALA A 240 -2.48 2.12 27.67
C ALA A 240 -3.49 3.17 28.13
N VAL A 241 -3.72 4.20 27.32
CA VAL A 241 -4.55 5.36 27.69
C VAL A 241 -5.74 5.52 26.76
N THR A 242 -6.79 6.16 27.25
CA THR A 242 -7.97 6.47 26.44
C THR A 242 -7.90 7.83 25.78
N GLN A 243 -7.07 8.73 26.32
CA GLN A 243 -6.86 10.08 25.79
C GLN A 243 -5.72 10.09 24.77
N PRO A 244 -5.70 11.08 23.85
CA PRO A 244 -4.57 11.27 22.95
C PRO A 244 -3.26 11.42 23.72
N VAL A 245 -2.21 10.80 23.23
CA VAL A 245 -0.90 10.78 23.89
C VAL A 245 0.21 11.22 22.95
N ARG A 246 1.15 12.00 23.48
CA ARG A 246 2.35 12.40 22.75
C ARG A 246 3.39 11.29 22.79
N ILE A 247 3.83 10.88 21.59
CA ILE A 247 4.99 10.00 21.41
C ILE A 247 6.00 10.67 20.48
N GLU A 248 7.17 10.08 20.31
CA GLU A 248 8.17 10.57 19.36
C GLU A 248 7.57 10.67 17.95
N THR A 249 7.77 11.83 17.30
CA THR A 249 7.15 12.16 16.01
C THR A 249 7.44 11.11 14.92
N GLY A 250 8.68 10.63 14.81
CA GLY A 250 9.04 9.60 13.82
C GLY A 250 8.31 8.29 14.05
N LEU A 251 8.12 7.88 15.31
CA LEU A 251 7.35 6.67 15.67
C LEU A 251 5.85 6.87 15.43
N ALA A 252 5.32 8.09 15.70
CA ALA A 252 3.93 8.44 15.40
C ALA A 252 3.62 8.30 13.91
N PHE A 253 4.49 8.83 13.05
CA PHE A 253 4.35 8.68 11.60
C PHE A 253 4.45 7.23 11.15
N LYS A 254 5.38 6.45 11.69
CA LYS A 254 5.48 5.02 11.38
C LYS A 254 4.22 4.24 11.78
N LEU A 255 3.70 4.46 13.00
CA LEU A 255 2.47 3.81 13.47
C LEU A 255 1.25 4.24 12.65
N ARG A 256 1.17 5.51 12.24
CA ARG A 256 0.12 5.98 11.32
C ARG A 256 0.22 5.30 9.96
N SER A 257 1.41 5.20 9.38
CA SER A 257 1.62 4.55 8.09
C SER A 257 1.26 3.06 8.09
N MET A 258 1.38 2.42 9.26
CA MET A 258 0.89 1.06 9.47
C MET A 258 -0.64 1.00 9.63
N GLY A 259 -1.34 2.14 9.66
CA GLY A 259 -2.79 2.20 9.88
C GLY A 259 -3.22 1.88 11.30
N LEU A 260 -2.33 1.98 12.30
CA LEU A 260 -2.62 1.59 13.68
C LEU A 260 -3.09 2.75 14.56
N VAL A 261 -2.69 3.96 14.21
CA VAL A 261 -3.02 5.17 14.96
C VAL A 261 -3.49 6.29 14.04
N LYS A 262 -4.21 7.23 14.58
CA LYS A 262 -4.56 8.51 13.94
C LYS A 262 -4.05 9.68 14.75
N PHE A 263 -3.67 10.76 14.06
CA PHE A 263 -3.30 12.01 14.72
C PHE A 263 -4.53 12.77 15.21
N GLN A 264 -4.37 13.37 16.39
CA GLN A 264 -5.26 14.37 16.96
C GLN A 264 -4.41 15.58 17.38
N GLY A 265 -4.28 16.54 16.51
CA GLY A 265 -3.25 17.58 16.63
C GLY A 265 -1.86 16.97 16.47
N ASN A 266 -1.02 17.14 17.50
CA ASN A 266 0.31 16.52 17.55
C ASN A 266 0.36 15.24 18.38
N ASP A 267 -0.75 14.80 18.93
CA ASP A 267 -0.88 13.59 19.72
C ASP A 267 -1.51 12.47 18.88
N VAL A 268 -1.46 11.26 19.36
CA VAL A 268 -1.99 10.10 18.65
C VAL A 268 -2.96 9.31 19.51
N THR A 269 -3.93 8.69 18.85
CA THR A 269 -4.84 7.69 19.45
C THR A 269 -4.83 6.43 18.60
N PRO A 270 -5.18 5.25 19.14
CA PRO A 270 -5.44 4.10 18.29
C PRO A 270 -6.48 4.43 17.23
N LEU A 271 -6.34 3.83 16.05
CA LEU A 271 -7.28 4.06 14.96
C LEU A 271 -8.71 3.66 15.33
N CYS A 272 -8.85 2.55 16.06
CA CYS A 272 -10.12 1.99 16.53
C CYS A 272 -9.88 1.10 17.75
N ASP A 273 -10.97 0.68 18.39
CA ASP A 273 -10.91 -0.15 19.60
C ASP A 273 -10.43 -1.57 19.31
N LEU A 274 -10.59 -2.09 18.10
CA LEU A 274 -10.03 -3.37 17.69
C LEU A 274 -8.51 -3.41 17.94
N TYR A 275 -7.79 -2.38 17.50
CA TYR A 275 -6.35 -2.29 17.71
C TYR A 275 -6.00 -1.98 19.16
N ARG A 276 -6.76 -1.10 19.82
CA ARG A 276 -6.55 -0.80 21.24
C ARG A 276 -6.61 -2.06 22.09
N LEU A 277 -7.69 -2.82 21.97
CA LEU A 277 -7.95 -4.00 22.79
C LEU A 277 -6.95 -5.12 22.49
N TYR A 278 -6.75 -5.44 21.22
CA TYR A 278 -5.84 -6.50 20.82
C TYR A 278 -4.38 -6.23 21.25
N PHE A 279 -3.85 -5.04 20.98
CA PHE A 279 -2.46 -4.74 21.33
C PHE A 279 -2.27 -4.53 22.83
N ARG A 280 -3.28 -4.03 23.53
CA ARG A 280 -3.26 -3.93 25.00
C ARG A 280 -3.09 -5.32 25.62
N ASP A 281 -3.86 -6.28 25.21
CA ASP A 281 -3.81 -7.66 25.70
C ASP A 281 -2.50 -8.36 25.29
N ASN A 282 -2.19 -8.41 24.00
CA ASN A 282 -1.04 -9.16 23.47
C ASN A 282 0.33 -8.57 23.77
N LEU A 283 0.41 -7.30 24.16
CA LEU A 283 1.64 -6.64 24.60
C LEU A 283 1.76 -6.55 26.13
N GLY A 284 0.81 -7.08 26.90
CA GLY A 284 0.83 -7.10 28.36
C GLY A 284 0.76 -5.67 28.96
N VAL A 285 -0.15 -4.85 28.46
CA VAL A 285 -0.41 -3.51 28.99
C VAL A 285 -1.62 -3.59 29.91
N ASN A 286 -1.38 -3.40 31.21
CA ASN A 286 -2.43 -3.43 32.26
C ASN A 286 -3.20 -2.10 32.34
#